data_7f821115e89b118c65c909cb1c147476
#
_entry.id   7f821115e89b118c65c909cb1c147476
#
_cell.length_a   1.000
_cell.length_b   1.000
_cell.length_c   1.000
_cell.angle_alpha   90.00
_cell.angle_beta   90.00
_cell.angle_gamma   90.00
#
_symmetry.space_group_name_H-M   'P 1'
#
loop_
_entity.id
_entity.type
_entity.pdbx_description
1 polymer ?
#
loop_
_entity_poly.entity_id
_entity_poly.type
_entity_poly.pdbx_seq_one_letter_code
_entity_poly.pdbx_strand_id
1 'polypeptide(L)'
;GYHVPHIHGGLSSVLDNSKYKIETGKRFCLQSSPIGAEKGEVKTAAVRKGERANYLWIYPNFMINIYDEVMDTNLVIPRGVDKTEVVFDYYFANVSESARAKNLASIAVSEQIQSEDVAIC
;
A
#
# COMPACT_ATOMS: atom_id res chain seq x y z
N GLY A 1 2.60 -9.33 3.16
CA GLY A 1 2.56 -10.23 2.02
C GLY A 1 1.62 -11.40 2.17
N TYR A 2 1.90 -12.38 3.03
CA TYR A 2 1.11 -13.63 3.13
C TYR A 2 -0.34 -13.42 3.62
N HIS A 3 -0.64 -12.37 4.38
CA HIS A 3 -1.98 -12.07 4.89
C HIS A 3 -2.91 -11.41 3.84
N VAL A 4 -2.34 -10.84 2.79
CA VAL A 4 -3.11 -10.13 1.75
C VAL A 4 -4.30 -10.92 1.22
N PRO A 5 -4.18 -12.21 0.85
CA PRO A 5 -5.32 -12.98 0.36
C PRO A 5 -6.43 -13.22 1.37
N HIS A 6 -6.14 -13.07 2.66
CA HIS A 6 -7.06 -13.38 3.76
C HIS A 6 -7.71 -12.14 4.36
N ILE A 7 -7.00 -11.01 4.33
CA ILE A 7 -7.42 -9.77 5.01
C ILE A 7 -7.84 -8.71 4.00
N HIS A 8 -7.05 -8.52 2.94
CA HIS A 8 -7.27 -7.45 1.96
C HIS A 8 -7.85 -8.00 0.65
N GLY A 9 -9.14 -8.30 0.64
CA GLY A 9 -9.82 -8.82 -0.54
C GLY A 9 -9.63 -7.92 -1.78
N GLY A 10 -9.64 -6.61 -1.60
CA GLY A 10 -9.40 -5.63 -2.65
C GLY A 10 -7.98 -5.71 -3.24
N LEU A 11 -6.94 -5.82 -2.41
CA LEU A 11 -5.55 -5.98 -2.85
C LEU A 11 -5.31 -7.36 -3.48
N SER A 12 -5.89 -8.40 -2.93
CA SER A 12 -5.75 -9.76 -3.43
C SER A 12 -6.24 -9.92 -4.88
N SER A 13 -7.25 -9.14 -5.28
CA SER A 13 -7.78 -9.16 -6.64
C SER A 13 -6.90 -8.40 -7.65
N VAL A 14 -6.01 -7.53 -7.19
CA VAL A 14 -5.18 -6.65 -8.03
C VAL A 14 -3.76 -7.19 -8.19
N LEU A 15 -3.22 -7.85 -7.15
CA LEU A 15 -1.85 -8.34 -7.15
C LEU A 15 -1.76 -9.76 -7.72
N ASP A 16 -0.80 -10.00 -8.60
CA ASP A 16 -0.43 -11.35 -9.05
C ASP A 16 0.45 -12.03 -7.99
N ASN A 17 -0.21 -12.73 -7.06
CA ASN A 17 0.47 -13.41 -5.97
C ASN A 17 1.45 -14.51 -6.43
N SER A 18 1.27 -15.05 -7.65
CA SER A 18 2.18 -16.07 -8.20
C SER A 18 3.55 -15.48 -8.59
N LYS A 19 3.60 -14.17 -8.81
CA LYS A 19 4.82 -13.42 -9.19
C LYS A 19 5.28 -12.47 -8.08
N TYR A 20 4.81 -12.68 -6.87
CA TYR A 20 5.23 -11.93 -5.70
C TYR A 20 6.68 -12.23 -5.37
N LYS A 21 7.50 -11.19 -5.22
CA LYS A 21 8.92 -11.30 -4.89
C LYS A 21 9.21 -10.65 -3.55
N ILE A 22 10.10 -11.24 -2.79
CA ILE A 22 10.59 -10.70 -1.52
C ILE A 22 12.12 -10.68 -1.59
N GLU A 23 12.69 -9.51 -1.37
CA GLU A 23 14.13 -9.29 -1.27
C GLU A 23 14.45 -8.69 0.09
N THR A 24 15.39 -9.30 0.81
CA THR A 24 15.78 -8.85 2.14
C THR A 24 17.24 -8.42 2.17
N GLY A 25 17.51 -7.31 2.84
CA GLY A 25 18.84 -6.84 3.16
C GLY A 25 19.02 -6.66 4.66
N LYS A 26 20.18 -6.16 5.08
CA LYS A 26 20.51 -6.01 6.51
C LYS A 26 19.50 -5.12 7.26
N ARG A 27 18.91 -4.12 6.58
CA ARG A 27 18.00 -3.14 7.21
C ARG A 27 16.78 -2.83 6.35
N PHE A 28 16.45 -3.68 5.39
CA PHE A 28 15.26 -3.49 4.57
C PHE A 28 14.66 -4.82 4.13
N CYS A 29 13.38 -4.76 3.79
CA CYS A 29 12.66 -5.79 3.07
C CYS A 29 11.89 -5.13 1.93
N LEU A 30 12.18 -5.51 0.70
CA LEU A 30 11.44 -5.09 -0.48
C LEU A 30 10.51 -6.23 -0.90
N GLN A 31 9.24 -5.94 -0.99
CA GLN A 31 8.23 -6.83 -1.52
C GLN A 31 7.67 -6.23 -2.80
N SER A 32 7.56 -7.00 -3.86
CA SER A 32 7.05 -6.49 -5.12
C SER A 32 6.19 -7.51 -5.85
N SER A 33 5.12 -7.02 -6.48
CA SER A 33 4.21 -7.82 -7.28
C SER A 33 3.78 -7.06 -8.54
N PRO A 34 3.64 -7.72 -9.70
CA PRO A 34 2.96 -7.12 -10.82
C PRO A 34 1.53 -6.75 -10.41
N ILE A 35 1.05 -5.63 -10.92
CA ILE A 35 -0.36 -5.24 -10.82
C ILE A 35 -1.07 -5.87 -12.01
N GLY A 36 -2.01 -6.79 -11.75
CA GLY A 36 -2.79 -7.44 -12.79
C GLY A 36 -3.80 -6.48 -13.41
N ALA A 37 -3.85 -6.44 -14.74
CA ALA A 37 -4.79 -5.59 -15.48
C ALA A 37 -6.24 -6.08 -15.44
N GLU A 38 -6.48 -7.30 -15.01
CA GLU A 38 -7.77 -7.96 -15.17
C GLU A 38 -8.13 -8.92 -14.03
N LYS A 39 -8.82 -8.43 -13.01
CA LYS A 39 -9.85 -9.23 -12.32
C LYS A 39 -10.66 -8.33 -11.38
N GLY A 40 -11.75 -7.81 -11.88
CA GLY A 40 -12.82 -7.27 -11.06
C GLY A 40 -12.88 -5.73 -10.97
N GLU A 41 -14.10 -5.22 -10.92
CA GLU A 41 -14.48 -3.83 -10.67
C GLU A 41 -14.17 -3.43 -9.22
N VAL A 42 -12.91 -3.51 -8.79
CA VAL A 42 -12.56 -3.11 -7.44
C VAL A 42 -12.05 -1.67 -7.48
N LYS A 43 -12.59 -0.81 -6.63
CA LYS A 43 -12.15 0.59 -6.46
C LYS A 43 -10.64 0.73 -6.32
N THR A 44 -9.99 -0.26 -5.71
CA THR A 44 -8.54 -0.35 -5.55
C THR A 44 -7.80 -0.39 -6.89
N ALA A 45 -8.27 -1.15 -7.87
CA ALA A 45 -7.66 -1.25 -9.20
C ALA A 45 -7.75 0.07 -9.99
N ALA A 46 -8.79 0.87 -9.75
CA ALA A 46 -8.98 2.15 -10.44
C ALA A 46 -7.95 3.21 -10.04
N VAL A 47 -7.41 3.15 -8.83
CA VAL A 47 -6.49 4.16 -8.28
C VAL A 47 -5.05 3.68 -8.19
N ARG A 48 -4.79 2.37 -8.15
CA ARG A 48 -3.46 1.76 -8.09
C ARG A 48 -3.08 1.19 -9.44
N LYS A 49 -2.53 2.04 -10.28
CA LYS A 49 -2.10 1.71 -11.65
C LYS A 49 -0.59 1.49 -11.70
N GLY A 50 -0.12 0.93 -12.80
CA GLY A 50 1.28 0.71 -13.09
C GLY A 50 1.61 -0.76 -13.34
N GLU A 51 2.85 -1.03 -13.66
CA GLU A 51 3.31 -2.40 -13.94
C GLU A 51 3.51 -3.21 -12.66
N ARG A 52 3.94 -2.57 -11.59
CA ARG A 52 4.28 -3.22 -10.31
C ARG A 52 3.93 -2.36 -9.10
N ALA A 53 3.48 -3.03 -8.05
CA ALA A 53 3.44 -2.47 -6.70
C ALA A 53 4.75 -2.86 -5.99
N ASN A 54 5.37 -1.90 -5.32
CA ASN A 54 6.56 -2.09 -4.51
C ASN A 54 6.31 -1.62 -3.08
N TYR A 55 6.63 -2.48 -2.12
CA TYR A 55 6.46 -2.24 -0.70
C TYR A 55 7.82 -2.39 -0.04
N LEU A 56 8.42 -1.28 0.36
CA LEU A 56 9.72 -1.24 0.99
C LEU A 56 9.56 -0.96 2.49
N TRP A 57 9.97 -1.92 3.32
CA TRP A 57 10.14 -1.68 4.75
C TRP A 57 11.61 -1.39 5.05
N ILE A 58 11.87 -0.32 5.79
CA ILE A 58 13.18 0.13 6.23
C ILE A 58 13.22 0.08 7.74
N TYR A 59 14.16 -0.69 8.28
CA TYR A 59 14.35 -0.80 9.72
C TYR A 59 14.65 0.57 10.36
N PRO A 60 14.06 0.90 11.51
CA PRO A 60 13.21 0.02 12.33
C PRO A 60 11.71 0.10 12.02
N ASN A 61 11.21 1.17 11.44
CA ASN A 61 9.78 1.50 11.53
C ASN A 61 9.25 2.36 10.37
N PHE A 62 9.94 2.38 9.24
CA PHE A 62 9.56 3.19 8.09
C PHE A 62 9.20 2.33 6.89
N MET A 63 8.07 2.62 6.27
CA MET A 63 7.61 1.92 5.07
C MET A 63 7.34 2.91 3.94
N ILE A 64 7.60 2.47 2.71
CA ILE A 64 7.31 3.20 1.48
C ILE A 64 6.55 2.27 0.55
N ASN A 65 5.38 2.69 0.12
CA ASN A 65 4.57 1.99 -0.88
C ASN A 65 4.60 2.78 -2.18
N ILE A 66 5.01 2.14 -3.27
CA ILE A 66 5.24 2.81 -4.56
C ILE A 66 4.38 2.14 -5.63
N TYR A 67 3.60 2.96 -6.30
CA TYR A 67 2.81 2.66 -7.49
C TYR A 67 3.23 3.63 -8.60
N ASP A 68 2.67 3.52 -9.79
CA ASP A 68 3.11 4.33 -10.94
C ASP A 68 3.04 5.84 -10.69
N GLU A 69 1.87 6.34 -10.26
CA GLU A 69 1.63 7.78 -10.07
C GLU A 69 1.47 8.20 -8.61
N VAL A 70 1.58 7.23 -7.70
CA VAL A 70 1.30 7.42 -6.26
C VAL A 70 2.37 6.75 -5.42
N MET A 71 2.85 7.46 -4.44
CA MET A 71 3.69 6.93 -3.38
C MET A 71 3.08 7.33 -2.03
N ASP A 72 3.10 6.44 -1.07
CA ASP A 72 2.84 6.78 0.32
C ASP A 72 3.95 6.28 1.24
N THR A 73 4.12 6.97 2.34
CA THR A 73 5.05 6.56 3.40
C THR A 73 4.29 6.32 4.69
N ASN A 74 4.75 5.34 5.47
CA ASN A 74 4.17 5.03 6.77
C ASN A 74 5.29 5.03 7.81
N LEU A 75 5.20 5.94 8.77
CA LEU A 75 6.09 5.99 9.93
C LEU A 75 5.34 5.41 11.14
N VAL A 76 5.83 4.29 11.66
CA VAL A 76 5.23 3.60 12.80
C VAL A 76 5.90 4.03 14.09
N ILE A 77 5.18 4.69 14.99
CA ILE A 77 5.71 5.27 16.20
C ILE A 77 5.09 4.57 17.43
N PRO A 78 5.84 3.82 18.22
CA PRO A 78 5.34 3.28 19.48
C PRO A 78 5.09 4.43 20.47
N ARG A 79 3.89 4.46 21.05
CA ARG A 79 3.46 5.46 22.04
C ARG A 79 3.28 4.88 23.44
N GLY A 80 3.35 3.56 23.58
CA GLY A 80 3.21 2.85 24.83
C GLY A 80 3.28 1.35 24.61
N VAL A 81 2.96 0.59 25.64
CA VAL A 81 2.97 -0.89 25.59
C VAL A 81 1.87 -1.43 24.66
N ASP A 82 0.74 -0.72 24.63
CA ASP A 82 -0.49 -1.09 23.95
C ASP A 82 -0.93 -0.05 22.92
N LYS A 83 -0.07 0.92 22.59
CA LYS A 83 -0.43 2.02 21.71
C LYS A 83 0.64 2.30 20.67
N THR A 84 0.21 2.30 19.42
CA THR A 84 1.03 2.67 18.26
C THR A 84 0.33 3.76 17.45
N GLU A 85 1.09 4.71 16.98
CA GLU A 85 0.67 5.74 16.03
C GLU A 85 1.31 5.46 14.68
N VAL A 86 0.55 5.55 13.60
CA VAL A 86 1.07 5.45 12.24
C VAL A 86 0.79 6.76 11.53
N VAL A 87 1.85 7.40 11.03
CA VAL A 87 1.78 8.63 10.25
C VAL A 87 1.89 8.28 8.78
N PHE A 88 0.90 8.70 8.00
CA PHE A 88 0.86 8.53 6.56
C PHE A 88 1.11 9.85 5.85
N ASP A 89 2.07 9.86 4.90
CA ASP A 89 2.25 10.95 3.95
C ASP A 89 2.01 10.42 2.53
N TYR A 90 1.28 11.19 1.70
CA TYR A 90 0.92 10.82 0.35
C TYR A 90 1.56 11.75 -0.67
N TYR A 91 2.13 11.17 -1.71
CA TYR A 91 2.80 11.88 -2.80
C TYR A 91 2.18 11.46 -4.14
N PHE A 92 1.85 12.42 -4.96
CA PHE A 92 1.21 12.21 -6.26
C PHE A 92 2.04 12.86 -7.37
N ALA A 93 2.18 12.17 -8.50
CA ALA A 93 2.87 12.71 -9.68
C ALA A 93 2.14 13.94 -10.27
N ASN A 94 0.81 13.97 -10.14
CA ASN A 94 -0.01 15.10 -10.57
C ASN A 94 -0.83 15.65 -9.40
N VAL A 95 -0.55 16.90 -9.03
CA VAL A 95 -1.24 17.62 -7.93
C VAL A 95 -2.12 18.77 -8.43
N SER A 96 -2.41 18.82 -9.72
CA SER A 96 -3.33 19.82 -10.29
C SER A 96 -4.75 19.68 -9.73
N GLU A 97 -5.54 20.75 -9.78
CA GLU A 97 -6.93 20.71 -9.31
C GLU A 97 -7.76 19.64 -10.04
N SER A 98 -7.49 19.41 -11.33
CA SER A 98 -8.17 18.36 -12.10
C SER A 98 -7.86 16.94 -11.62
N ALA A 99 -6.72 16.70 -10.95
CA ALA A 99 -6.33 15.42 -10.40
C ALA A 99 -6.82 15.22 -8.96
N ARG A 100 -7.30 16.27 -8.29
CA ARG A 100 -7.63 16.26 -6.86
C ARG A 100 -8.61 15.15 -6.46
N ALA A 101 -9.69 15.00 -7.22
CA ALA A 101 -10.69 13.97 -6.93
C ALA A 101 -10.11 12.54 -6.99
N LYS A 102 -9.25 12.27 -7.99
CA LYS A 102 -8.53 11.00 -8.13
C LYS A 102 -7.57 10.77 -6.97
N ASN A 103 -6.83 11.81 -6.57
CA ASN A 103 -5.86 11.73 -5.49
C ASN A 103 -6.56 11.44 -4.13
N LEU A 104 -7.67 12.13 -3.85
CA LEU A 104 -8.48 11.87 -2.66
C LEU A 104 -9.08 10.45 -2.65
N ALA A 105 -9.53 9.94 -3.80
CA ALA A 105 -9.98 8.56 -3.90
C ALA A 105 -8.87 7.55 -3.60
N SER A 106 -7.62 7.84 -3.99
CA SER A 106 -6.46 7.00 -3.65
C SER A 106 -6.18 6.98 -2.16
N ILE A 107 -6.27 8.13 -1.48
CA ILE A 107 -6.13 8.21 -0.01
C ILE A 107 -7.22 7.38 0.67
N ALA A 108 -8.48 7.52 0.25
CA ALA A 108 -9.59 6.78 0.84
C ALA A 108 -9.42 5.26 0.74
N VAL A 109 -8.85 4.76 -0.37
CA VAL A 109 -8.50 3.34 -0.53
C VAL A 109 -7.43 2.91 0.48
N SER A 110 -6.40 3.74 0.70
CA SER A 110 -5.34 3.45 1.68
C SER A 110 -5.89 3.45 3.12
N GLU A 111 -6.77 4.38 3.46
CA GLU A 111 -7.44 4.45 4.77
C GLU A 111 -8.32 3.22 5.02
N GLN A 112 -9.01 2.72 3.99
CA GLN A 112 -9.79 1.48 4.10
C GLN A 112 -8.89 0.29 4.41
N ILE A 113 -7.76 0.12 3.70
CA ILE A 113 -6.80 -0.96 3.93
C ILE A 113 -6.24 -0.89 5.35
N GLN A 114 -5.88 0.31 5.81
CA GLN A 114 -5.40 0.52 7.18
C GLN A 114 -6.46 0.14 8.22
N SER A 115 -7.72 0.46 7.96
CA SER A 115 -8.82 0.08 8.86
C SER A 115 -9.03 -1.43 8.95
N GLU A 116 -8.79 -2.15 7.84
CA GLU A 116 -8.80 -3.62 7.83
C GLU A 116 -7.69 -4.20 8.71
N ASP A 117 -6.47 -3.61 8.65
CA ASP A 117 -5.35 -4.02 9.50
C ASP A 117 -5.60 -3.72 10.98
N VAL A 118 -6.13 -2.55 11.31
CA VAL A 118 -6.48 -2.17 12.69
C VAL A 118 -7.50 -3.13 13.30
N ALA A 119 -8.44 -3.63 12.50
CA ALA A 119 -9.49 -4.54 12.99
C ALA A 119 -8.97 -5.91 13.44
N ILE A 120 -7.75 -6.29 13.06
CA ILE A 120 -7.13 -7.58 13.42
C ILE A 120 -6.01 -7.44 14.46
N CYS A 121 -5.63 -6.23 14.84
CA CYS A 121 -4.66 -5.92 15.88
C CYS A 121 -5.35 -5.73 17.23
#